data_2364120bb6ba18174b3afbb5719c4104
#
_entry.id   2364120bb6ba18174b3afbb5719c4104
#
_cell.length_a   1.000
_cell.length_b   1.000
_cell.length_c   1.000
_cell.angle_alpha   90.00
_cell.angle_beta   90.00
_cell.angle_gamma   90.00
#
_symmetry.space_group_name_H-M   'P 1'
#
loop_
_entity.id
_entity.type
_entity.pdbx_description
1 polymer ?
#
loop_
_entity_poly.entity_id
_entity_poly.type
_entity_poly.pdbx_seq_one_letter_code
_entity_poly.pdbx_strand_id
1 'polypeptide(L)'
;MTTKAFKYKKQAIKDQQPSMNVPGVAAWLGDTFISADADKRICAGFFRLEKGNKLVYDYDYEEMKCVVDGTFIISDETGQKVTATVGDVLYFPSGSRITFETADYAVGFFCGQRVPL
;
A
#
# COMPACT_ATOMS: atom_id res chain seq x y z
N MET A 1 -18.14 8.57 -30.02
CA MET A 1 -17.90 8.37 -28.60
C MET A 1 -17.54 6.92 -28.33
N THR A 2 -16.44 6.67 -27.65
CA THR A 2 -16.04 5.32 -27.29
C THR A 2 -16.63 4.94 -25.94
N THR A 3 -17.20 3.75 -25.87
CA THR A 3 -17.61 3.14 -24.62
C THR A 3 -16.39 2.53 -23.92
N LYS A 4 -16.34 2.65 -22.60
CA LYS A 4 -15.26 2.08 -21.81
C LYS A 4 -15.82 1.11 -20.79
N ALA A 5 -15.29 -0.10 -20.83
CA ALA A 5 -15.65 -1.12 -19.85
C ALA A 5 -14.86 -0.94 -18.56
N PHE A 6 -15.47 -1.28 -17.42
CA PHE A 6 -14.71 -1.40 -16.19
C PHE A 6 -13.89 -2.70 -16.21
N LYS A 7 -12.85 -2.76 -15.36
CA LYS A 7 -12.03 -3.94 -15.20
C LYS A 7 -12.32 -4.60 -13.86
N TYR A 8 -12.16 -5.92 -13.82
CA TYR A 8 -12.49 -6.71 -12.64
C TYR A 8 -11.45 -7.82 -12.47
N LYS A 9 -10.98 -7.99 -11.25
CA LYS A 9 -10.11 -9.11 -10.89
C LYS A 9 -10.64 -9.79 -9.63
N LYS A 10 -11.19 -10.97 -9.80
CA LYS A 10 -11.79 -11.74 -8.71
C LYS A 10 -10.73 -12.11 -7.69
N GLN A 11 -11.02 -11.85 -6.41
CA GLN A 11 -10.13 -12.24 -5.29
C GLN A 11 -8.71 -11.73 -5.45
N ALA A 12 -8.54 -10.50 -5.96
CA ALA A 12 -7.21 -9.93 -6.20
C ALA A 12 -6.34 -9.87 -4.93
N ILE A 13 -6.96 -9.81 -3.75
CA ILE A 13 -6.25 -9.86 -2.47
C ILE A 13 -5.42 -11.14 -2.29
N LYS A 14 -5.80 -12.22 -2.99
CA LYS A 14 -5.10 -13.51 -2.90
C LYS A 14 -3.91 -13.60 -3.85
N ASP A 15 -3.71 -12.64 -4.72
CA ASP A 15 -2.57 -12.65 -5.62
C ASP A 15 -1.29 -12.48 -4.82
N GLN A 16 -0.28 -13.27 -5.17
CA GLN A 16 1.04 -13.11 -4.57
C GLN A 16 1.72 -11.90 -5.18
N GLN A 17 2.07 -10.93 -4.34
CA GLN A 17 2.75 -9.73 -4.78
C GLN A 17 4.26 -9.93 -4.82
N PRO A 18 4.99 -9.17 -5.66
CA PRO A 18 6.45 -9.21 -5.68
C PRO A 18 7.05 -8.75 -4.35
N SER A 19 8.15 -9.38 -3.95
CA SER A 19 8.92 -8.91 -2.80
C SER A 19 9.45 -7.51 -3.06
N MET A 20 9.44 -6.66 -2.03
CA MET A 20 10.06 -5.33 -2.11
C MET A 20 11.58 -5.38 -2.08
N ASN A 21 12.18 -6.55 -1.79
CA ASN A 21 13.62 -6.77 -1.74
C ASN A 21 14.36 -5.80 -0.80
N VAL A 22 13.75 -5.50 0.33
CA VAL A 22 14.39 -4.72 1.39
C VAL A 22 15.04 -5.69 2.36
N PRO A 23 16.37 -5.64 2.60
CA PRO A 23 17.04 -6.58 3.48
C PRO A 23 16.44 -6.61 4.88
N GLY A 24 16.13 -7.82 5.38
CA GLY A 24 15.57 -8.03 6.71
C GLY A 24 14.11 -7.66 6.87
N VAL A 25 13.45 -7.20 5.82
CA VAL A 25 12.04 -6.80 5.85
C VAL A 25 11.23 -7.77 5.00
N ALA A 26 10.21 -8.38 5.60
CA ALA A 26 9.29 -9.29 4.92
C ALA A 26 8.10 -8.50 4.38
N ALA A 27 8.26 -7.93 3.18
CA ALA A 27 7.29 -7.04 2.57
C ALA A 27 7.11 -7.34 1.08
N TRP A 28 5.86 -7.27 0.63
CA TRP A 28 5.45 -7.51 -0.77
C TRP A 28 4.52 -6.39 -1.21
N LEU A 29 4.68 -5.96 -2.45
CA LEU A 29 3.94 -4.81 -2.98
C LEU A 29 3.72 -4.99 -4.48
N GLY A 30 2.49 -4.78 -4.94
CA GLY A 30 2.20 -4.86 -6.37
C GLY A 30 0.94 -4.10 -6.75
N ASP A 31 0.94 -3.63 -7.99
CA ASP A 31 -0.20 -2.94 -8.58
C ASP A 31 -1.16 -3.95 -9.22
N THR A 32 -2.43 -3.92 -8.81
CA THR A 32 -3.48 -4.71 -9.44
C THR A 32 -4.00 -4.02 -10.70
N PHE A 33 -4.26 -2.72 -10.60
CA PHE A 33 -4.71 -1.90 -11.72
C PHE A 33 -3.93 -0.60 -11.78
N ILE A 34 -3.72 -0.14 -13.01
CA ILE A 34 -3.04 1.10 -13.32
C ILE A 34 -3.93 1.87 -14.29
N SER A 35 -4.26 3.12 -13.97
CA SER A 35 -5.06 3.95 -14.87
C SER A 35 -4.28 4.34 -16.13
N ALA A 36 -4.99 4.62 -17.22
CA ALA A 36 -4.39 4.93 -18.51
C ALA A 36 -3.95 6.40 -18.65
N ASP A 37 -4.50 7.30 -17.83
CA ASP A 37 -4.19 8.73 -17.91
C ASP A 37 -2.78 8.99 -17.34
N ALA A 38 -1.85 9.37 -18.23
CA ALA A 38 -0.46 9.59 -17.84
C ALA A 38 -0.27 10.82 -16.94
N ASP A 39 -1.17 11.80 -17.03
CA ASP A 39 -1.06 13.04 -16.25
C ASP A 39 -1.70 12.91 -14.86
N LYS A 40 -2.72 12.07 -14.74
CA LYS A 40 -3.46 11.85 -13.50
C LYS A 40 -3.48 10.37 -13.15
N ARG A 41 -2.34 9.72 -13.30
CA ARG A 41 -2.23 8.28 -13.10
C ARG A 41 -2.46 7.91 -11.65
N ILE A 42 -3.31 6.89 -11.45
CA ILE A 42 -3.46 6.24 -10.17
C ILE A 42 -3.15 4.75 -10.32
N CYS A 43 -2.52 4.19 -9.30
CA CYS A 43 -2.22 2.77 -9.22
C CYS A 43 -2.85 2.24 -7.95
N ALA A 44 -3.49 1.09 -8.03
CA ALA A 44 -4.10 0.47 -6.87
C ALA A 44 -3.68 -0.99 -6.79
N GLY A 45 -3.43 -1.47 -5.59
CA GLY A 45 -3.02 -2.85 -5.37
C GLY A 45 -2.94 -3.20 -3.90
N PHE A 46 -2.08 -4.15 -3.58
CA PHE A 46 -1.97 -4.68 -2.22
C PHE A 46 -0.53 -4.63 -1.72
N PHE A 47 -0.42 -4.30 -0.44
CA PHE A 47 0.81 -4.31 0.33
C PHE A 47 0.66 -5.30 1.46
N ARG A 48 1.57 -6.27 1.53
CA ARG A 48 1.65 -7.23 2.63
C ARG A 48 2.93 -7.04 3.41
N LEU A 49 2.81 -7.00 4.73
CA LEU A 49 3.94 -6.99 5.64
C LEU A 49 3.80 -8.16 6.60
N GLU A 50 4.92 -8.84 6.89
CA GLU A 50 4.98 -9.87 7.93
C GLU A 50 5.98 -9.45 9.00
N LYS A 51 5.90 -10.09 10.17
CA LYS A 51 6.78 -9.79 11.29
C LYS A 51 8.24 -9.86 10.87
N GLY A 52 9.05 -8.99 11.42
CA GLY A 52 10.47 -8.85 11.08
C GLY A 52 10.93 -7.43 11.37
N ASN A 53 11.90 -6.96 10.61
CA ASN A 53 12.34 -5.58 10.73
C ASN A 53 11.27 -4.63 10.21
N LYS A 54 11.27 -3.39 10.71
CA LYS A 54 10.35 -2.35 10.28
C LYS A 54 10.64 -1.95 8.83
N LEU A 55 9.58 -1.64 8.09
CA LEU A 55 9.72 -1.01 6.78
C LEU A 55 9.61 0.50 6.95
N VAL A 56 10.64 1.23 6.54
CA VAL A 56 10.60 2.68 6.46
C VAL A 56 10.43 3.06 4.98
N TYR A 57 9.39 3.82 4.68
CA TYR A 57 9.05 4.18 3.31
C TYR A 57 8.91 5.69 3.17
N ASP A 58 9.65 6.27 2.22
CA ASP A 58 9.57 7.69 1.89
C ASP A 58 8.60 7.89 0.73
N TYR A 59 7.47 8.55 1.00
CA TYR A 59 6.48 8.84 -0.02
C TYR A 59 6.86 10.09 -0.81
N ASP A 60 7.04 9.94 -2.11
CA ASP A 60 7.19 11.06 -3.05
C ASP A 60 5.93 11.25 -3.91
N TYR A 61 4.81 10.67 -3.48
CA TYR A 61 3.49 10.76 -4.10
C TYR A 61 2.41 10.62 -3.04
N GLU A 62 1.18 10.94 -3.41
CA GLU A 62 0.02 10.80 -2.53
C GLU A 62 -0.49 9.37 -2.54
N GLU A 63 -0.73 8.80 -1.36
CA GLU A 63 -1.29 7.46 -1.25
C GLU A 63 -2.37 7.41 -0.17
N MET A 64 -3.43 6.64 -0.45
CA MET A 64 -4.42 6.26 0.55
C MET A 64 -4.40 4.74 0.69
N LYS A 65 -4.65 4.26 1.92
CA LYS A 65 -4.58 2.83 2.23
C LYS A 65 -5.71 2.44 3.17
N CYS A 66 -6.31 1.29 2.89
CA CYS A 66 -7.29 0.67 3.77
C CYS A 66 -6.73 -0.67 4.24
N VAL A 67 -6.74 -0.92 5.54
CA VAL A 67 -6.33 -2.21 6.08
C VAL A 67 -7.42 -3.23 5.78
N VAL A 68 -7.07 -4.32 5.12
CA VAL A 68 -8.02 -5.35 4.68
C VAL A 68 -7.78 -6.71 5.36
N ASP A 69 -6.65 -6.89 6.04
CA ASP A 69 -6.35 -8.11 6.80
C ASP A 69 -5.23 -7.81 7.80
N GLY A 70 -5.26 -8.47 8.96
CA GLY A 70 -4.23 -8.30 9.99
C GLY A 70 -4.20 -6.92 10.63
N THR A 71 -3.05 -6.56 11.18
CA THR A 71 -2.88 -5.33 11.96
C THR A 71 -1.52 -4.70 11.69
N PHE A 72 -1.52 -3.43 11.30
CA PHE A 72 -0.31 -2.62 11.18
C PHE A 72 -0.09 -1.76 12.41
N ILE A 73 1.17 -1.54 12.75
CA ILE A 73 1.60 -0.44 13.62
C ILE A 73 2.29 0.56 12.73
N ILE A 74 1.76 1.77 12.65
CA ILE A 74 2.21 2.79 11.68
C ILE A 74 2.59 4.06 12.43
N SER A 75 3.75 4.60 12.12
CA SER A 75 4.24 5.85 12.71
C SER A 75 4.83 6.76 11.65
N ASP A 76 4.86 8.06 11.95
CA ASP A 76 5.48 9.07 11.11
C ASP A 76 6.57 9.84 11.88
N GLU A 77 7.17 10.85 11.25
CA GLU A 77 8.24 11.65 11.86
C GLU A 77 7.74 12.68 12.88
N THR A 78 6.42 12.90 12.97
CA THR A 78 5.85 13.83 13.98
C THR A 78 5.73 13.18 15.35
N GLY A 79 5.96 11.86 15.45
CA GLY A 79 5.75 11.10 16.66
C GLY A 79 4.38 10.45 16.75
N GLN A 80 3.50 10.68 15.76
CA GLN A 80 2.22 9.99 15.70
C GLN A 80 2.43 8.51 15.45
N LYS A 81 1.76 7.68 16.24
CA LYS A 81 1.80 6.22 16.11
C LYS A 81 0.41 5.65 16.32
N VAL A 82 -0.04 4.84 15.38
CA VAL A 82 -1.36 4.22 15.45
C VAL A 82 -1.26 2.71 15.25
N THR A 83 -2.20 1.99 15.83
CA THR A 83 -2.44 0.58 15.54
C THR A 83 -3.66 0.52 14.64
N ALA A 84 -3.46 0.13 13.38
CA ALA A 84 -4.49 0.13 12.36
C ALA A 84 -4.95 -1.30 12.08
N THR A 85 -6.26 -1.54 12.16
CA THR A 85 -6.88 -2.85 11.94
C THR A 85 -7.83 -2.80 10.75
N VAL A 86 -8.41 -3.96 10.41
CA VAL A 86 -9.31 -4.11 9.26
C VAL A 86 -10.40 -3.04 9.27
N GLY A 87 -10.52 -2.33 8.15
CA GLY A 87 -11.48 -1.24 7.96
C GLY A 87 -10.92 0.16 8.21
N ASP A 88 -9.74 0.26 8.82
CA ASP A 88 -9.12 1.56 9.07
C ASP A 88 -8.50 2.11 7.79
N VAL A 89 -8.60 3.42 7.61
CA VAL A 89 -8.11 4.13 6.44
C VAL A 89 -7.02 5.11 6.84
N LEU A 90 -5.96 5.15 6.03
CA LEU A 90 -4.80 6.01 6.24
C LEU A 90 -4.56 6.86 5.00
N TYR A 91 -4.04 8.06 5.21
CA TYR A 91 -3.58 8.93 4.15
C TYR A 91 -2.11 9.28 4.39
N PHE A 92 -1.27 9.03 3.40
CA PHE A 92 0.15 9.34 3.41
C PHE A 92 0.43 10.45 2.40
N PRO A 93 0.64 11.68 2.87
CA PRO A 93 0.96 12.80 1.97
C PRO A 93 2.32 12.62 1.31
N SER A 94 2.46 13.15 0.10
CA SER A 94 3.78 13.27 -0.53
C SER A 94 4.73 14.04 0.38
N GLY A 95 5.94 13.51 0.55
CA GLY A 95 6.94 14.08 1.45
C GLY A 95 6.95 13.46 2.85
N SER A 96 6.03 12.53 3.13
CA SER A 96 6.01 11.87 4.44
C SER A 96 6.95 10.66 4.48
N ARG A 97 7.57 10.46 5.64
CA ARG A 97 8.31 9.22 5.93
C ARG A 97 7.49 8.41 6.92
N ILE A 98 7.14 7.21 6.51
CA ILE A 98 6.25 6.33 7.28
C ILE A 98 6.99 5.06 7.65
N THR A 99 6.83 4.64 8.90
CA THR A 99 7.37 3.36 9.40
C THR A 99 6.22 2.39 9.60
N PHE A 100 6.31 1.24 8.95
CA PHE A 100 5.34 0.15 9.06
C PHE A 100 5.91 -0.99 9.86
N GLU A 101 5.13 -1.48 10.82
CA GLU A 101 5.45 -2.66 11.65
C GLU A 101 4.23 -3.54 11.76
N THR A 102 4.46 -4.80 12.10
CA THR A 102 3.39 -5.71 12.50
C THR A 102 3.94 -6.75 13.47
N ALA A 103 3.11 -7.18 14.41
CA ALA A 103 3.47 -8.26 15.34
C ALA A 103 3.35 -9.65 14.70
N ASP A 104 2.59 -9.76 13.61
CA ASP A 104 2.35 -11.02 12.89
C ASP A 104 2.31 -10.78 11.39
N TYR A 105 1.21 -10.24 10.87
CA TYR A 105 1.09 -9.84 9.46
C TYR A 105 0.03 -8.76 9.30
N ALA A 106 0.08 -8.07 8.16
CA ALA A 106 -0.96 -7.13 7.78
C ALA A 106 -1.00 -6.97 6.27
N VAL A 107 -2.19 -6.71 5.74
CA VAL A 107 -2.41 -6.43 4.32
C VAL A 107 -3.22 -5.15 4.19
N GLY A 108 -2.72 -4.24 3.35
CA GLY A 108 -3.43 -3.02 3.00
C GLY A 108 -3.74 -2.96 1.51
N PHE A 109 -4.95 -2.54 1.17
CA PHE A 109 -5.28 -2.11 -0.17
C PHE A 109 -4.92 -0.64 -0.30
N PHE A 110 -4.14 -0.28 -1.32
CA PHE A 110 -3.72 1.10 -1.51
C PHE A 110 -4.16 1.63 -2.87
N CYS A 111 -4.26 2.95 -2.93
CA CYS A 111 -4.38 3.71 -4.17
C CYS A 111 -3.39 4.87 -4.10
N GLY A 112 -2.46 4.90 -5.04
CA GLY A 112 -1.40 5.90 -5.09
C GLY A 112 -1.39 6.65 -6.42
N GLN A 113 -1.09 7.94 -6.37
CA GLN A 113 -0.97 8.78 -7.56
C GLN A 113 0.50 8.81 -7.98
N ARG A 114 0.90 7.85 -8.77
CA ARG A 114 2.29 7.67 -9.21
C ARG A 114 2.40 6.88 -10.51
N VAL A 115 3.61 6.83 -11.05
CA VAL A 115 3.92 5.89 -12.13
C VAL A 115 3.89 4.45 -11.60
N PRO A 116 3.68 3.46 -12.46
CA PRO A 116 3.69 2.04 -12.05
C PRO A 116 5.02 1.63 -11.40
N LEU A 117 4.91 0.66 -10.51
CA LEU A 117 6.08 0.04 -9.87
C LEU A 117 6.98 -0.67 -10.87
#